data_87beded047f50241fa223d24550c3357
#
_entry.id   87beded047f50241fa223d24550c3357
#
_cell.length_a   1.000
_cell.length_b   1.000
_cell.length_c   1.000
_cell.angle_alpha   90.00
_cell.angle_beta   90.00
_cell.angle_gamma   90.00
#
_symmetry.space_group_name_H-M   'P 1'
#
loop_
_entity.id
_entity.type
_entity.pdbx_description
1 polymer ?
#
loop_
_entity_poly.entity_id
_entity_poly.type
_entity_poly.pdbx_seq_one_letter_code
_entity_poly.pdbx_strand_id
1 'polypeptide(L)'
;YRGELLEDILADLASLDSTSKLQVVQERRLLAESGQISYASLLPVIEHLTEESSYLVVSAVSSVLAGISLFVDEGTETEAAFHELLKRLNRYNFERLGLEAKPGETEEDEKVRQLMIANMIKANDEAAKAQASAIFEAHADDLEKLPAAIRLQILVNQIKHQETKELSQQYLDTYVKTVDGNFKRQLAAALSYTKDEETLEALLKEWKNKDVVKPQDLAMSWYYNFLHDDFTQGR
;
A
#
# COMPACT_ATOMS: atom_id res chain seq x y z
N TYR A 1 -20.21 -19.83 5.27
CA TYR A 1 -19.82 -21.07 5.99
C TYR A 1 -19.61 -20.76 7.48
N ARG A 2 -19.99 -21.68 8.39
CA ARG A 2 -19.87 -21.53 9.87
C ARG A 2 -19.59 -22.90 10.50
N GLY A 3 -18.98 -22.88 11.74
CA GLY A 3 -18.71 -24.10 12.52
C GLY A 3 -17.82 -25.10 11.80
N GLU A 4 -18.07 -26.39 11.98
CA GLU A 4 -17.28 -27.49 11.43
C GLU A 4 -17.05 -27.38 9.92
N LEU A 5 -18.07 -26.98 9.15
CA LEU A 5 -17.93 -26.79 7.70
C LEU A 5 -16.89 -25.74 7.32
N LEU A 6 -16.75 -24.67 8.12
CA LEU A 6 -15.70 -23.68 7.90
C LEU A 6 -14.33 -24.26 8.24
N GLU A 7 -14.21 -24.99 9.33
CA GLU A 7 -12.96 -25.66 9.72
C GLU A 7 -12.47 -26.63 8.66
N ASP A 8 -13.38 -27.44 8.08
CA ASP A 8 -13.07 -28.35 6.97
C ASP A 8 -12.57 -27.57 5.73
N ILE A 9 -13.26 -26.47 5.37
CA ILE A 9 -12.85 -25.62 4.24
C ILE A 9 -11.46 -25.00 4.50
N LEU A 10 -11.19 -24.52 5.72
CA LEU A 10 -9.90 -23.93 6.05
C LEU A 10 -8.77 -24.95 6.02
N ALA A 11 -9.02 -26.18 6.46
CA ALA A 11 -8.03 -27.26 6.42
C ALA A 11 -7.55 -27.56 4.98
N ASP A 12 -8.43 -27.43 3.99
CA ASP A 12 -8.13 -27.69 2.58
C ASP A 12 -7.90 -26.39 1.76
N LEU A 13 -8.02 -25.22 2.36
CA LEU A 13 -8.06 -23.92 1.66
C LEU A 13 -6.87 -23.73 0.72
N ALA A 14 -5.66 -24.06 1.18
CA ALA A 14 -4.45 -23.92 0.37
C ALA A 14 -4.46 -24.76 -0.91
N SER A 15 -5.18 -25.89 -0.92
CA SER A 15 -5.27 -26.82 -2.06
C SER A 15 -6.36 -26.44 -3.08
N LEU A 16 -7.28 -25.54 -2.72
CA LEU A 16 -8.37 -25.11 -3.60
C LEU A 16 -7.83 -24.27 -4.77
N ASP A 17 -8.61 -24.20 -5.85
CA ASP A 17 -8.34 -23.28 -6.96
C ASP A 17 -8.52 -21.80 -6.53
N SER A 18 -7.91 -20.87 -7.29
CA SER A 18 -7.90 -19.43 -6.94
C SER A 18 -9.31 -18.83 -6.87
N THR A 19 -10.27 -19.32 -7.67
CA THR A 19 -11.66 -18.83 -7.65
C THR A 19 -12.35 -19.21 -6.36
N SER A 20 -12.19 -20.47 -5.94
CA SER A 20 -12.73 -20.97 -4.68
C SER A 20 -12.13 -20.28 -3.46
N LYS A 21 -10.79 -20.07 -3.46
CA LYS A 21 -10.10 -19.27 -2.43
C LYS A 21 -10.64 -17.85 -2.37
N LEU A 22 -10.74 -17.17 -3.52
CA LEU A 22 -11.29 -15.83 -3.63
C LEU A 22 -12.70 -15.76 -3.04
N GLN A 23 -13.58 -16.74 -3.37
CA GLN A 23 -14.95 -16.77 -2.87
C GLN A 23 -14.99 -16.87 -1.34
N VAL A 24 -14.16 -17.72 -0.73
CA VAL A 24 -14.09 -17.87 0.74
C VAL A 24 -13.65 -16.55 1.39
N VAL A 25 -12.60 -15.92 0.87
CA VAL A 25 -12.07 -14.64 1.41
C VAL A 25 -13.12 -13.54 1.27
N GLN A 26 -13.74 -13.39 0.10
CA GLN A 26 -14.73 -12.34 -0.16
C GLN A 26 -16.01 -12.51 0.67
N GLU A 27 -16.54 -13.73 0.77
CA GLU A 27 -17.72 -14.01 1.58
C GLU A 27 -17.48 -13.63 3.05
N ARG A 28 -16.32 -14.04 3.60
CA ARG A 28 -15.96 -13.73 4.97
C ARG A 28 -15.76 -12.22 5.18
N ARG A 29 -15.13 -11.53 4.22
CA ARG A 29 -14.95 -10.09 4.28
C ARG A 29 -16.30 -9.36 4.29
N LEU A 30 -17.23 -9.71 3.40
CA LEU A 30 -18.57 -9.10 3.36
C LEU A 30 -19.36 -9.33 4.66
N LEU A 31 -19.22 -10.50 5.29
CA LEU A 31 -19.84 -10.76 6.59
C LEU A 31 -19.24 -9.87 7.69
N ALA A 32 -17.92 -9.62 7.65
CA ALA A 32 -17.28 -8.71 8.60
C ALA A 32 -17.68 -7.25 8.37
N GLU A 33 -17.70 -6.79 7.11
CA GLU A 33 -18.13 -5.44 6.74
C GLU A 33 -19.60 -5.18 7.13
N SER A 34 -20.46 -6.20 7.06
CA SER A 34 -21.85 -6.11 7.51
C SER A 34 -22.06 -6.26 9.04
N GLY A 35 -20.96 -6.43 9.80
CA GLY A 35 -21.01 -6.61 11.25
C GLY A 35 -21.56 -7.95 11.73
N GLN A 36 -21.71 -8.93 10.84
CA GLN A 36 -22.21 -10.28 11.20
C GLN A 36 -21.12 -11.16 11.84
N ILE A 37 -19.86 -10.88 11.57
CA ILE A 37 -18.69 -11.49 12.20
C ILE A 37 -17.65 -10.38 12.49
N SER A 38 -16.70 -10.66 13.39
CA SER A 38 -15.59 -9.74 13.65
C SER A 38 -14.53 -9.82 12.54
N TYR A 39 -13.80 -8.73 12.29
CA TYR A 39 -12.62 -8.74 11.42
C TYR A 39 -11.53 -9.70 11.92
N ALA A 40 -11.38 -9.90 13.23
CA ALA A 40 -10.46 -10.87 13.80
C ALA A 40 -10.72 -12.31 13.32
N SER A 41 -11.99 -12.65 12.98
CA SER A 41 -12.32 -13.97 12.45
C SER A 41 -11.86 -14.20 11.00
N LEU A 42 -11.30 -13.19 10.34
CA LEU A 42 -10.68 -13.30 9.02
C LEU A 42 -9.21 -13.75 9.11
N LEU A 43 -8.56 -13.54 10.27
CA LEU A 43 -7.14 -13.88 10.44
C LEU A 43 -6.84 -15.35 10.12
N PRO A 44 -7.56 -16.34 10.66
CA PRO A 44 -7.32 -17.74 10.31
C PRO A 44 -7.46 -18.03 8.81
N VAL A 45 -8.36 -17.34 8.12
CA VAL A 45 -8.56 -17.53 6.67
C VAL A 45 -7.35 -17.05 5.88
N ILE A 46 -6.89 -15.82 6.13
CA ILE A 46 -5.77 -15.24 5.38
C ILE A 46 -4.42 -15.89 5.75
N GLU A 47 -4.28 -16.43 6.95
CA GLU A 47 -3.07 -17.14 7.39
C GLU A 47 -2.83 -18.46 6.64
N HIS A 48 -3.86 -19.08 6.07
CA HIS A 48 -3.70 -20.23 5.17
C HIS A 48 -3.25 -19.85 3.75
N LEU A 49 -3.13 -18.54 3.43
CA LEU A 49 -2.85 -18.02 2.09
C LEU A 49 -1.48 -17.32 2.00
N THR A 50 -0.54 -17.65 2.89
CA THR A 50 0.81 -17.03 2.96
C THR A 50 1.67 -17.30 1.73
N GLU A 51 1.48 -18.41 1.02
CA GLU A 51 2.21 -18.79 -0.19
C GLU A 51 1.39 -18.58 -1.48
N GLU A 52 0.32 -17.78 -1.40
CA GLU A 52 -0.53 -17.53 -2.55
C GLU A 52 0.14 -16.57 -3.54
N SER A 53 0.08 -16.91 -4.82
CA SER A 53 0.66 -16.12 -5.92
C SER A 53 -0.37 -15.58 -6.92
N SER A 54 -1.61 -16.08 -6.91
CA SER A 54 -2.66 -15.57 -7.78
C SER A 54 -3.06 -14.15 -7.38
N TYR A 55 -3.02 -13.22 -8.34
CA TYR A 55 -3.41 -11.83 -8.11
C TYR A 55 -4.84 -11.71 -7.55
N LEU A 56 -5.76 -12.55 -8.01
CA LEU A 56 -7.15 -12.54 -7.54
C LEU A 56 -7.22 -12.74 -6.02
N VAL A 57 -6.49 -13.71 -5.51
CA VAL A 57 -6.49 -14.05 -4.08
C VAL A 57 -5.66 -13.04 -3.28
N VAL A 58 -4.46 -12.69 -3.77
CA VAL A 58 -3.58 -11.70 -3.12
C VAL A 58 -4.28 -10.35 -2.98
N SER A 59 -5.03 -9.90 -4.00
CA SER A 59 -5.79 -8.65 -3.94
C SER A 59 -6.95 -8.71 -2.94
N ALA A 60 -7.62 -9.88 -2.83
CA ALA A 60 -8.66 -10.07 -1.83
C ALA A 60 -8.09 -10.07 -0.40
N VAL A 61 -6.96 -10.74 -0.17
CA VAL A 61 -6.23 -10.70 1.11
C VAL A 61 -5.80 -9.27 1.44
N SER A 62 -5.25 -8.53 0.47
CA SER A 62 -4.87 -7.12 0.65
C SER A 62 -6.07 -6.23 1.03
N SER A 63 -7.26 -6.52 0.48
CA SER A 63 -8.49 -5.82 0.85
C SER A 63 -8.94 -6.12 2.29
N VAL A 64 -8.76 -7.36 2.76
CA VAL A 64 -8.98 -7.72 4.17
C VAL A 64 -8.01 -6.97 5.08
N LEU A 65 -6.72 -6.92 4.71
CA LEU A 65 -5.69 -6.20 5.47
C LEU A 65 -5.96 -4.70 5.53
N ALA A 66 -6.45 -4.10 4.44
CA ALA A 66 -6.89 -2.72 4.43
C ALA A 66 -8.06 -2.48 5.39
N GLY A 67 -9.03 -3.40 5.46
CA GLY A 67 -10.11 -3.33 6.45
C GLY A 67 -9.63 -3.46 7.89
N ILE A 68 -8.71 -4.39 8.17
CA ILE A 68 -8.11 -4.55 9.50
C ILE A 68 -7.34 -3.29 9.92
N SER A 69 -6.62 -2.66 8.99
CA SER A 69 -5.81 -1.47 9.28
C SER A 69 -6.61 -0.28 9.83
N LEU A 70 -7.94 -0.23 9.58
CA LEU A 70 -8.82 0.81 10.13
C LEU A 70 -8.99 0.72 11.65
N PHE A 71 -8.61 -0.39 12.27
CA PHE A 71 -8.69 -0.64 13.70
C PHE A 71 -7.31 -0.68 14.38
N VAL A 72 -6.28 -0.23 13.66
CA VAL A 72 -4.88 -0.26 14.14
C VAL A 72 -4.42 1.18 14.36
N ASP A 73 -4.24 1.54 15.62
CA ASP A 73 -3.73 2.85 16.00
C ASP A 73 -2.20 2.91 15.92
N GLU A 74 -1.67 4.02 15.43
CA GLU A 74 -0.21 4.27 15.31
C GLU A 74 0.47 4.25 16.70
N GLY A 75 1.68 3.69 16.77
CA GLY A 75 2.49 3.64 17.99
C GLY A 75 2.05 2.59 19.01
N THR A 76 1.15 1.67 18.66
CA THR A 76 0.63 0.64 19.57
C THR A 76 1.26 -0.74 19.34
N GLU A 77 1.10 -1.65 20.33
CA GLU A 77 1.44 -3.07 20.17
C GLU A 77 0.61 -3.73 19.05
N THR A 78 -0.62 -3.26 18.83
CA THR A 78 -1.48 -3.73 17.74
C THR A 78 -0.89 -3.38 16.38
N GLU A 79 -0.30 -2.20 16.23
CA GLU A 79 0.42 -1.83 14.99
C GLU A 79 1.61 -2.75 14.76
N ALA A 80 2.43 -2.99 15.78
CA ALA A 80 3.57 -3.90 15.67
C ALA A 80 3.14 -5.31 15.24
N ALA A 81 2.08 -5.84 15.85
CA ALA A 81 1.51 -7.15 15.47
C ALA A 81 0.97 -7.14 14.03
N PHE A 82 0.34 -6.05 13.61
CA PHE A 82 -0.16 -5.90 12.24
C PHE A 82 0.98 -5.81 11.22
N HIS A 83 2.07 -5.12 11.54
CA HIS A 83 3.27 -5.10 10.70
C HIS A 83 3.86 -6.51 10.51
N GLU A 84 3.95 -7.31 11.58
CA GLU A 84 4.42 -8.69 11.47
C GLU A 84 3.47 -9.57 10.64
N LEU A 85 2.16 -9.37 10.73
CA LEU A 85 1.18 -10.02 9.86
C LEU A 85 1.39 -9.65 8.39
N LEU A 86 1.56 -8.37 8.07
CA LEU A 86 1.84 -7.89 6.71
C LEU A 86 3.11 -8.53 6.14
N LYS A 87 4.21 -8.55 6.91
CA LYS A 87 5.46 -9.19 6.50
C LYS A 87 5.26 -10.68 6.21
N ARG A 88 4.61 -11.41 7.11
CA ARG A 88 4.39 -12.84 6.97
C ARG A 88 3.57 -13.18 5.72
N LEU A 89 2.48 -12.46 5.45
CA LEU A 89 1.60 -12.69 4.31
C LEU A 89 2.22 -12.29 2.96
N ASN A 90 3.23 -11.43 2.97
CA ASN A 90 3.85 -10.95 1.72
C ASN A 90 5.25 -11.53 1.50
N ARG A 91 5.84 -12.25 2.47
CA ARG A 91 7.21 -12.77 2.40
C ARG A 91 7.45 -13.65 1.19
N TYR A 92 6.57 -14.60 0.92
CA TYR A 92 6.67 -15.51 -0.22
C TYR A 92 6.79 -14.75 -1.55
N ASN A 93 5.88 -13.79 -1.80
CA ASN A 93 5.92 -12.99 -3.02
C ASN A 93 7.11 -12.03 -3.05
N PHE A 94 7.55 -11.51 -1.91
CA PHE A 94 8.73 -10.65 -1.83
C PHE A 94 10.01 -11.42 -2.23
N GLU A 95 10.18 -12.64 -1.74
CA GLU A 95 11.33 -13.49 -2.08
C GLU A 95 11.28 -13.94 -3.56
N ARG A 96 10.09 -14.23 -4.07
CA ARG A 96 9.88 -14.66 -5.45
C ARG A 96 10.11 -13.52 -6.45
N LEU A 97 9.50 -12.37 -6.24
CA LEU A 97 9.44 -11.27 -7.21
C LEU A 97 10.49 -10.18 -6.97
N GLY A 98 10.78 -9.82 -5.71
CA GLY A 98 11.55 -8.62 -5.40
C GLY A 98 10.86 -7.34 -5.85
N LEU A 99 11.59 -6.23 -5.91
CA LEU A 99 11.08 -4.94 -6.37
C LEU A 99 11.18 -4.76 -7.88
N GLU A 100 12.20 -5.30 -8.50
CA GLU A 100 12.44 -5.15 -9.94
C GLU A 100 11.89 -6.32 -10.73
N ALA A 101 11.35 -6.01 -11.92
CA ALA A 101 10.81 -7.01 -12.84
C ALA A 101 11.93 -7.93 -13.35
N LYS A 102 11.62 -9.21 -13.45
CA LYS A 102 12.55 -10.25 -13.94
C LYS A 102 12.08 -10.79 -15.29
N PRO A 103 12.99 -11.23 -16.18
CA PRO A 103 12.59 -11.88 -17.42
C PRO A 103 11.67 -13.09 -17.18
N GLY A 104 10.58 -13.18 -17.93
CA GLY A 104 9.65 -14.31 -17.86
C GLY A 104 8.49 -14.12 -16.86
N GLU A 105 8.41 -12.99 -16.17
CA GLU A 105 7.26 -12.67 -15.33
C GLU A 105 6.02 -12.32 -16.15
N THR A 106 4.87 -12.53 -15.56
CA THR A 106 3.56 -12.26 -16.14
C THR A 106 3.04 -10.88 -15.74
N GLU A 107 2.00 -10.37 -16.41
CA GLU A 107 1.26 -9.17 -15.96
C GLU A 107 0.63 -9.36 -14.57
N GLU A 108 0.28 -10.59 -14.22
CA GLU A 108 -0.24 -10.93 -12.90
C GLU A 108 0.83 -10.76 -11.82
N ASP A 109 2.07 -11.20 -12.10
CA ASP A 109 3.21 -11.01 -11.22
C ASP A 109 3.51 -9.51 -10.97
N GLU A 110 3.39 -8.68 -11.99
CA GLU A 110 3.54 -7.22 -11.84
C GLU A 110 2.51 -6.62 -10.88
N LYS A 111 1.25 -7.03 -11.00
CA LYS A 111 0.17 -6.58 -10.11
C LYS A 111 0.37 -7.08 -8.67
N VAL A 112 0.78 -8.33 -8.51
CA VAL A 112 1.11 -8.90 -7.19
C VAL A 112 2.28 -8.15 -6.56
N ARG A 113 3.32 -7.82 -7.33
CA ARG A 113 4.47 -7.03 -6.87
C ARG A 113 4.05 -5.68 -6.31
N GLN A 114 3.16 -4.94 -6.99
CA GLN A 114 2.68 -3.63 -6.52
C GLN A 114 2.01 -3.73 -5.14
N LEU A 115 1.13 -4.71 -4.95
CA LEU A 115 0.44 -4.94 -3.66
C LEU A 115 1.42 -5.37 -2.56
N MET A 116 2.30 -6.29 -2.88
CA MET A 116 3.30 -6.82 -1.95
C MET A 116 4.24 -5.71 -1.46
N ILE A 117 4.79 -4.89 -2.37
CA ILE A 117 5.72 -3.80 -2.01
C ILE A 117 5.00 -2.78 -1.12
N ALA A 118 3.77 -2.39 -1.45
CA ALA A 118 2.99 -1.47 -0.63
C ALA A 118 2.83 -2.00 0.81
N ASN A 119 2.50 -3.28 0.96
CA ASN A 119 2.36 -3.91 2.26
C ASN A 119 3.70 -4.03 3.02
N MET A 120 4.80 -4.38 2.34
CA MET A 120 6.12 -4.51 2.95
C MET A 120 6.67 -3.15 3.42
N ILE A 121 6.48 -2.07 2.63
CA ILE A 121 6.86 -0.71 3.03
C ILE A 121 5.98 -0.24 4.19
N LYS A 122 4.66 -0.48 4.15
CA LYS A 122 3.75 -0.18 5.26
C LYS A 122 4.17 -0.88 6.54
N ALA A 123 4.62 -2.12 6.44
CA ALA A 123 5.10 -2.94 7.55
C ALA A 123 6.51 -2.57 8.05
N ASN A 124 7.13 -1.55 7.51
CA ASN A 124 8.50 -1.14 7.84
C ASN A 124 9.53 -2.29 7.67
N ASP A 125 9.37 -3.14 6.62
CA ASP A 125 10.33 -4.19 6.33
C ASP A 125 11.66 -3.60 5.85
N GLU A 126 12.75 -3.89 6.57
CA GLU A 126 14.06 -3.27 6.31
C GLU A 126 14.62 -3.59 4.93
N ALA A 127 14.40 -4.83 4.44
CA ALA A 127 14.89 -5.22 3.12
C ALA A 127 14.11 -4.52 1.99
N ALA A 128 12.79 -4.40 2.14
CA ALA A 128 11.96 -3.68 1.16
C ALA A 128 12.30 -2.18 1.13
N LYS A 129 12.47 -1.55 2.30
CA LYS A 129 12.89 -0.14 2.40
C LYS A 129 14.24 0.11 1.77
N ALA A 130 15.23 -0.74 2.07
CA ALA A 130 16.58 -0.60 1.52
C ALA A 130 16.59 -0.73 -0.01
N GLN A 131 15.86 -1.72 -0.56
CA GLN A 131 15.75 -1.89 -2.01
C GLN A 131 15.05 -0.68 -2.66
N ALA A 132 13.94 -0.20 -2.08
CA ALA A 132 13.23 0.98 -2.58
C ALA A 132 14.13 2.23 -2.57
N SER A 133 14.92 2.44 -1.51
CA SER A 133 15.87 3.55 -1.42
C SER A 133 16.98 3.44 -2.46
N ALA A 134 17.54 2.25 -2.71
CA ALA A 134 18.55 2.05 -3.74
C ALA A 134 18.02 2.37 -5.15
N ILE A 135 16.78 1.96 -5.46
CA ILE A 135 16.13 2.30 -6.74
C ILE A 135 15.89 3.81 -6.84
N PHE A 136 15.47 4.46 -5.75
CA PHE A 136 15.31 5.92 -5.72
C PHE A 136 16.61 6.64 -6.00
N GLU A 137 17.69 6.31 -5.30
CA GLU A 137 19.01 6.92 -5.44
C GLU A 137 19.55 6.82 -6.89
N ALA A 138 19.31 5.68 -7.55
CA ALA A 138 19.70 5.48 -8.95
C ALA A 138 18.94 6.40 -9.93
N HIS A 139 17.82 7.03 -9.51
CA HIS A 139 16.97 7.87 -10.34
C HIS A 139 16.68 9.25 -9.72
N ALA A 140 17.44 9.64 -8.68
CA ALA A 140 17.18 10.86 -7.91
C ALA A 140 17.19 12.13 -8.74
N ASP A 141 17.98 12.17 -9.83
CA ASP A 141 18.07 13.32 -10.75
C ASP A 141 16.85 13.44 -11.69
N ASP A 142 16.09 12.33 -11.87
CA ASP A 142 14.94 12.31 -12.78
C ASP A 142 13.91 11.26 -12.31
N LEU A 143 12.99 11.71 -11.47
CA LEU A 143 11.96 10.85 -10.86
C LEU A 143 10.97 10.26 -11.88
N GLU A 144 10.87 10.80 -13.09
CA GLU A 144 10.03 10.23 -14.14
C GLU A 144 10.58 8.89 -14.64
N LYS A 145 11.89 8.65 -14.48
CA LYS A 145 12.54 7.37 -14.85
C LYS A 145 12.36 6.26 -13.83
N LEU A 146 11.83 6.54 -12.65
CA LEU A 146 11.48 5.49 -11.70
C LEU A 146 10.54 4.47 -12.36
N PRO A 147 10.70 3.16 -12.08
CA PRO A 147 9.84 2.12 -12.64
C PRO A 147 8.36 2.41 -12.38
N ALA A 148 7.58 2.66 -13.43
CA ALA A 148 6.21 3.17 -13.34
C ALA A 148 5.29 2.28 -12.49
N ALA A 149 5.49 0.95 -12.54
CA ALA A 149 4.71 -0.04 -11.81
C ALA A 149 4.81 0.08 -10.27
N ILE A 150 5.96 0.53 -9.77
CA ILE A 150 6.26 0.60 -8.33
C ILE A 150 6.66 2.02 -7.88
N ARG A 151 6.56 3.00 -8.77
CA ARG A 151 6.97 4.40 -8.52
C ARG A 151 6.34 4.96 -7.26
N LEU A 152 5.03 4.79 -7.10
CA LEU A 152 4.32 5.26 -5.91
C LEU A 152 4.96 4.74 -4.63
N GLN A 153 5.22 3.43 -4.56
CA GLN A 153 5.77 2.79 -3.37
C GLN A 153 7.19 3.28 -3.06
N ILE A 154 8.00 3.52 -4.09
CA ILE A 154 9.34 4.08 -3.94
C ILE A 154 9.26 5.52 -3.40
N LEU A 155 8.40 6.37 -3.98
CA LEU A 155 8.21 7.75 -3.54
C LEU A 155 7.69 7.82 -2.09
N VAL A 156 6.70 6.98 -1.75
CA VAL A 156 6.16 6.87 -0.39
C VAL A 156 7.24 6.44 0.59
N ASN A 157 8.08 5.45 0.23
CA ASN A 157 9.18 5.01 1.09
C ASN A 157 10.13 6.15 1.46
N GLN A 158 10.46 7.03 0.51
CA GLN A 158 11.36 8.16 0.76
C GLN A 158 10.74 9.18 1.72
N ILE A 159 9.50 9.59 1.50
CA ILE A 159 8.82 10.53 2.41
C ILE A 159 8.65 9.93 3.80
N LYS A 160 8.19 8.67 3.92
CA LYS A 160 7.98 8.05 5.23
C LYS A 160 9.24 7.85 6.07
N HIS A 161 10.38 7.60 5.44
CA HIS A 161 11.57 7.12 6.16
C HIS A 161 12.81 8.01 5.99
N GLN A 162 12.82 8.90 5.01
CA GLN A 162 13.99 9.73 4.68
C GLN A 162 13.59 11.17 4.31
N GLU A 163 12.43 11.64 4.78
CA GLU A 163 11.95 12.98 4.44
C GLU A 163 12.96 14.06 4.83
N THR A 164 13.24 14.94 3.87
CA THR A 164 13.90 16.23 4.07
C THR A 164 13.10 17.31 3.38
N LYS A 165 13.29 18.58 3.77
CA LYS A 165 12.62 19.70 3.11
C LYS A 165 12.96 19.77 1.62
N GLU A 166 14.20 19.48 1.27
CA GLU A 166 14.69 19.46 -0.11
C GLU A 166 13.98 18.38 -0.92
N LEU A 167 13.78 17.19 -0.35
CA LEU A 167 13.08 16.09 -1.00
C LEU A 167 11.60 16.43 -1.23
N SER A 168 10.92 16.94 -0.22
CA SER A 168 9.53 17.36 -0.31
C SER A 168 9.34 18.49 -1.33
N GLN A 169 10.27 19.45 -1.37
CA GLN A 169 10.28 20.51 -2.38
C GLN A 169 10.53 19.96 -3.79
N GLN A 170 11.45 19.00 -3.94
CA GLN A 170 11.69 18.32 -5.22
C GLN A 170 10.42 17.64 -5.76
N TYR A 171 9.67 16.97 -4.87
CA TYR A 171 8.41 16.33 -5.26
C TYR A 171 7.35 17.35 -5.67
N LEU A 172 7.24 18.45 -4.93
CA LEU A 172 6.31 19.54 -5.26
C LEU A 172 6.68 20.21 -6.59
N ASP A 173 7.95 20.53 -6.79
CA ASP A 173 8.46 21.11 -8.05
C ASP A 173 8.19 20.18 -9.25
N THR A 174 8.38 18.87 -9.04
CA THR A 174 8.11 17.85 -10.07
C THR A 174 6.62 17.76 -10.35
N TYR A 175 5.77 17.79 -9.30
CA TYR A 175 4.31 17.84 -9.45
C TYR A 175 3.85 19.02 -10.31
N VAL A 176 4.43 20.18 -10.10
CA VAL A 176 4.10 21.40 -10.88
C VAL A 176 4.51 21.25 -12.35
N LYS A 177 5.70 20.71 -12.61
CA LYS A 177 6.31 20.65 -13.95
C LYS A 177 5.77 19.52 -14.82
N THR A 178 5.50 18.33 -14.24
CA THR A 178 5.09 17.18 -15.03
C THR A 178 3.70 17.36 -15.66
N VAL A 179 3.52 16.82 -16.85
CA VAL A 179 2.22 16.77 -17.56
C VAL A 179 1.53 15.41 -17.40
N ASP A 180 2.24 14.42 -16.88
CA ASP A 180 1.70 13.08 -16.61
C ASP A 180 0.77 13.12 -15.38
N GLY A 181 -0.53 13.01 -15.64
CA GLY A 181 -1.55 13.03 -14.59
C GLY A 181 -1.46 11.85 -13.61
N ASN A 182 -0.94 10.70 -14.05
CA ASN A 182 -0.72 9.57 -13.14
C ASN A 182 0.45 9.85 -12.19
N PHE A 183 1.54 10.37 -12.73
CA PHE A 183 2.70 10.74 -11.93
C PHE A 183 2.37 11.87 -10.94
N LYS A 184 1.56 12.87 -11.34
CA LYS A 184 1.02 13.88 -10.40
C LYS A 184 0.30 13.25 -9.23
N ARG A 185 -0.59 12.28 -9.47
CA ARG A 185 -1.30 11.58 -8.40
C ARG A 185 -0.36 10.81 -7.47
N GLN A 186 0.68 10.17 -8.02
CA GLN A 186 1.68 9.45 -7.23
C GLN A 186 2.50 10.39 -6.33
N LEU A 187 2.92 11.55 -6.85
CA LEU A 187 3.63 12.57 -6.05
C LEU A 187 2.74 13.14 -4.94
N ALA A 188 1.48 13.46 -5.25
CA ALA A 188 0.51 13.93 -4.25
C ALA A 188 0.29 12.90 -3.15
N ALA A 189 0.11 11.62 -3.53
CA ALA A 189 -0.06 10.53 -2.58
C ALA A 189 1.20 10.33 -1.71
N ALA A 190 2.41 10.44 -2.27
CA ALA A 190 3.64 10.34 -1.49
C ALA A 190 3.79 11.51 -0.51
N LEU A 191 3.56 12.74 -0.95
CA LEU A 191 3.63 13.94 -0.10
C LEU A 191 2.62 13.93 1.04
N SER A 192 1.50 13.21 0.91
CA SER A 192 0.52 13.09 1.99
C SER A 192 1.02 12.28 3.20
N TYR A 193 2.14 11.57 3.07
CA TYR A 193 2.80 10.88 4.18
C TYR A 193 3.79 11.75 4.96
N THR A 194 3.89 13.06 4.65
CA THR A 194 4.76 13.98 5.41
C THR A 194 4.39 13.98 6.91
N LYS A 195 5.41 14.02 7.74
CA LYS A 195 5.30 14.28 9.18
C LYS A 195 5.96 15.62 9.56
N ASP A 196 6.43 16.39 8.58
CA ASP A 196 6.99 17.72 8.77
C ASP A 196 5.91 18.80 8.69
N GLU A 197 5.71 19.57 9.77
CA GLU A 197 4.67 20.61 9.82
C GLU A 197 4.89 21.71 8.79
N GLU A 198 6.14 22.13 8.55
CA GLU A 198 6.45 23.18 7.58
C GLU A 198 6.13 22.73 6.15
N THR A 199 6.47 21.47 5.81
CA THR A 199 6.08 20.85 4.53
C THR A 199 4.57 20.80 4.38
N LEU A 200 3.87 20.37 5.42
CA LEU A 200 2.40 20.31 5.41
C LEU A 200 1.77 21.68 5.18
N GLU A 201 2.26 22.74 5.88
CA GLU A 201 1.78 24.11 5.70
C GLU A 201 2.05 24.62 4.28
N ALA A 202 3.22 24.32 3.72
CA ALA A 202 3.55 24.67 2.33
C ALA A 202 2.59 24.00 1.34
N LEU A 203 2.30 22.69 1.51
CA LEU A 203 1.36 21.96 0.67
C LEU A 203 -0.07 22.55 0.77
N LEU A 204 -0.56 22.84 1.97
CA LEU A 204 -1.88 23.45 2.19
C LEU A 204 -1.98 24.86 1.56
N LYS A 205 -0.88 25.59 1.49
CA LYS A 205 -0.80 26.89 0.79
C LYS A 205 -0.92 26.69 -0.72
N GLU A 206 -0.19 25.72 -1.28
CA GLU A 206 -0.23 25.44 -2.73
C GLU A 206 -1.59 24.89 -3.18
N TRP A 207 -2.38 24.25 -2.32
CA TRP A 207 -3.75 23.82 -2.64
C TRP A 207 -4.68 24.97 -3.03
N LYS A 208 -4.41 26.18 -2.53
CA LYS A 208 -5.15 27.40 -2.86
C LYS A 208 -4.76 27.99 -4.21
N ASN A 209 -3.62 27.55 -4.75
CA ASN A 209 -3.09 27.99 -6.02
C ASN A 209 -3.64 27.14 -7.18
N LYS A 210 -4.62 27.64 -7.92
CA LYS A 210 -5.29 26.94 -9.01
C LYS A 210 -4.37 26.68 -10.22
N ASP A 211 -3.25 27.38 -10.30
CA ASP A 211 -2.25 27.15 -11.35
C ASP A 211 -1.39 25.92 -11.03
N VAL A 212 -1.29 25.54 -9.75
CA VAL A 212 -0.55 24.37 -9.26
C VAL A 212 -1.47 23.17 -9.10
N VAL A 213 -2.56 23.32 -8.34
CA VAL A 213 -3.51 22.23 -8.04
C VAL A 213 -4.87 22.55 -8.63
N LYS A 214 -5.27 21.78 -9.64
CA LYS A 214 -6.59 21.94 -10.25
C LYS A 214 -7.68 21.42 -9.29
N PRO A 215 -8.90 21.99 -9.32
CA PRO A 215 -9.97 21.60 -8.40
C PRO A 215 -10.29 20.10 -8.38
N GLN A 216 -10.22 19.43 -9.54
CA GLN A 216 -10.44 17.97 -9.62
C GLN A 216 -9.32 17.19 -8.92
N ASP A 217 -8.07 17.65 -9.00
CA ASP A 217 -6.91 16.98 -8.39
C ASP A 217 -6.93 17.18 -6.87
N LEU A 218 -7.45 18.31 -6.39
CA LEU A 218 -7.60 18.58 -4.97
C LEU A 218 -8.47 17.51 -4.29
N ALA A 219 -9.64 17.22 -4.82
CA ALA A 219 -10.55 16.25 -4.23
C ALA A 219 -10.05 14.81 -4.38
N MET A 220 -9.55 14.44 -5.56
CA MET A 220 -9.24 13.04 -5.91
C MET A 220 -7.84 12.58 -5.50
N SER A 221 -6.88 13.50 -5.43
CA SER A 221 -5.47 13.14 -5.21
C SER A 221 -4.92 13.64 -3.88
N TRP A 222 -5.32 14.83 -3.42
CA TRP A 222 -4.79 15.43 -2.19
C TRP A 222 -5.70 15.13 -0.99
N TYR A 223 -6.93 15.62 -1.02
CA TYR A 223 -7.85 15.53 0.11
C TYR A 223 -8.06 14.08 0.56
N TYR A 224 -8.28 13.16 -0.39
CA TYR A 224 -8.47 11.74 -0.08
C TYR A 224 -7.27 11.14 0.66
N ASN A 225 -6.04 11.39 0.18
CA ASN A 225 -4.84 10.83 0.81
C ASN A 225 -4.58 11.43 2.20
N PHE A 226 -4.81 12.73 2.37
CA PHE A 226 -4.63 13.41 3.66
C PHE A 226 -5.62 12.94 4.75
N LEU A 227 -6.81 12.48 4.39
CA LEU A 227 -7.77 11.93 5.34
C LEU A 227 -7.36 10.55 5.90
N HIS A 228 -6.43 9.87 5.27
CA HIS A 228 -6.00 8.52 5.67
C HIS A 228 -4.75 8.51 6.56
N ASP A 229 -4.22 9.67 6.92
CA ASP A 229 -3.08 9.79 7.81
C ASP A 229 -3.46 10.63 9.04
N ASP A 230 -3.21 10.09 10.24
CA ASP A 230 -3.63 10.71 11.52
C ASP A 230 -2.96 12.08 11.75
N PHE A 231 -1.74 12.27 11.25
CA PHE A 231 -1.03 13.55 11.37
C PHE A 231 -1.68 14.65 10.52
N THR A 232 -2.16 14.30 9.33
CA THR A 232 -2.68 15.26 8.36
C THR A 232 -4.18 15.50 8.47
N GLN A 233 -4.99 14.51 8.93
CA GLN A 233 -6.45 14.61 8.96
C GLN A 233 -7.01 15.64 9.93
N GLY A 234 -6.26 16.03 10.94
CA GLY A 234 -6.66 17.00 11.97
C GLY A 234 -6.34 18.47 11.63
N ARG A 235 -5.87 18.78 10.41
CA ARG A 235 -5.35 20.12 10.02
C ARG A 235 -6.25 20.96 9.10
#